data_cfb63c623600fedbe45292daebd6e660
#
_entry.id   cfb63c623600fedbe45292daebd6e660
#
_cell.length_a   1.000
_cell.length_b   1.000
_cell.length_c   1.000
_cell.angle_alpha   90.00
_cell.angle_beta   90.00
_cell.angle_gamma   90.00
#
_symmetry.space_group_name_H-M   'P 1'
#
loop_
_entity.id
_entity.type
_entity.pdbx_description
1 polymer ?
#
loop_
_entity_poly.entity_id
_entity_poly.type
_entity_poly.pdbx_seq_one_letter_code
_entity_poly.pdbx_strand_id
1 'polypeptide(L)'
;MQYYLIVALQAFCIYLIYKNKHEYYWFFIVIFLPVLGSLIYLIIKVYNRRGADKIQEEFATIINPAKKITDLESKLEFSETFQNKVNLADAYLEIDNYNNAILHYEAAINEGFQNDLHVIKQLIKTFSYLENYIKVDIYAEKIKNKFEFKASHSQLLYGLALEKLNRVAEAEEQLHQIDIPNANYKERLAYAKFLLRNDKKEEALELLREIQKESKYMVKANQIKFSSTNQEVTSLLEEF
;
A
#
# COMPACT_ATOMS: atom_id res chain seq x y z
N MET A 1 33.40 -27.36 -15.73
CA MET A 1 33.72 -26.00 -16.20
C MET A 1 32.86 -24.91 -15.55
N GLN A 2 31.53 -25.04 -15.45
CA GLN A 2 30.63 -24.02 -14.87
C GLN A 2 30.94 -23.69 -13.40
N TYR A 3 31.30 -24.66 -12.57
CA TYR A 3 31.64 -24.41 -11.15
C TYR A 3 32.83 -23.48 -10.96
N TYR A 4 33.88 -23.64 -11.74
CA TYR A 4 35.08 -22.77 -11.65
C TYR A 4 34.78 -21.31 -12.07
N LEU A 5 33.87 -21.11 -13.02
CA LEU A 5 33.42 -19.77 -13.41
C LEU A 5 32.65 -19.07 -12.28
N ILE A 6 31.81 -19.82 -11.55
CA ILE A 6 31.06 -19.28 -10.40
C ILE A 6 32.04 -18.87 -9.29
N VAL A 7 33.00 -19.74 -8.95
CA VAL A 7 34.00 -19.44 -7.93
C VAL A 7 34.89 -18.26 -8.32
N ALA A 8 35.28 -18.16 -9.59
CA ALA A 8 36.04 -17.02 -10.10
C ALA A 8 35.24 -15.71 -10.01
N LEU A 9 33.95 -15.74 -10.35
CA LEU A 9 33.03 -14.59 -10.23
C LEU A 9 32.88 -14.14 -8.78
N GLN A 10 32.71 -15.10 -7.84
CA GLN A 10 32.65 -14.80 -6.40
C GLN A 10 33.93 -14.18 -5.90
N ALA A 11 35.11 -14.76 -6.23
CA ALA A 11 36.39 -14.23 -5.84
C ALA A 11 36.61 -12.81 -6.36
N PHE A 12 36.21 -12.56 -7.59
CA PHE A 12 36.25 -11.23 -8.20
C PHE A 12 35.36 -10.22 -7.46
N CYS A 13 34.12 -10.58 -7.11
CA CYS A 13 33.22 -9.74 -6.36
C CYS A 13 33.76 -9.46 -4.94
N ILE A 14 34.26 -10.48 -4.25
CA ILE A 14 34.90 -10.33 -2.92
C ILE A 14 36.10 -9.37 -2.98
N TYR A 15 36.93 -9.49 -4.01
CA TYR A 15 38.04 -8.55 -4.23
C TYR A 15 37.55 -7.11 -4.43
N LEU A 16 36.49 -6.90 -5.21
CA LEU A 16 35.90 -5.57 -5.43
C LEU A 16 35.29 -4.99 -4.15
N ILE A 17 34.59 -5.81 -3.33
CA ILE A 17 34.04 -5.40 -2.04
C ILE A 17 35.16 -4.90 -1.13
N TYR A 18 36.25 -5.67 -1.02
CA TYR A 18 37.40 -5.34 -0.19
C TYR A 18 38.11 -4.06 -0.70
N LYS A 19 38.43 -3.99 -2.00
CA LYS A 19 39.14 -2.87 -2.60
C LYS A 19 38.37 -1.55 -2.50
N ASN A 20 37.05 -1.57 -2.68
CA ASN A 20 36.21 -0.37 -2.67
C ASN A 20 35.65 -0.04 -1.28
N LYS A 21 36.04 -0.79 -0.24
CA LYS A 21 35.58 -0.64 1.15
C LYS A 21 34.05 -0.62 1.26
N HIS A 22 33.38 -1.50 0.48
CA HIS A 22 31.95 -1.62 0.58
C HIS A 22 31.54 -2.32 1.89
N GLU A 23 30.28 -2.17 2.28
CA GLU A 23 29.74 -2.66 3.56
C GLU A 23 29.86 -4.18 3.68
N TYR A 24 30.22 -4.68 4.88
CA TYR A 24 30.51 -6.09 5.15
C TYR A 24 29.37 -7.06 4.83
N TYR A 25 28.10 -6.63 4.82
CA TYR A 25 26.99 -7.51 4.50
C TYR A 25 27.04 -8.02 3.05
N TRP A 26 27.72 -7.30 2.12
CA TRP A 26 27.92 -7.77 0.76
C TRP A 26 28.75 -9.05 0.66
N PHE A 27 29.68 -9.26 1.61
CA PHE A 27 30.41 -10.54 1.69
C PHE A 27 29.46 -11.71 1.94
N PHE A 28 28.50 -11.54 2.86
CA PHE A 28 27.51 -12.59 3.17
C PHE A 28 26.62 -12.85 1.96
N ILE A 29 26.12 -11.82 1.28
CA ILE A 29 25.26 -11.98 0.11
C ILE A 29 25.99 -12.75 -1.02
N VAL A 30 27.24 -12.39 -1.33
CA VAL A 30 28.03 -13.04 -2.37
C VAL A 30 28.44 -14.46 -1.98
N ILE A 31 28.70 -14.76 -0.70
CA ILE A 31 29.09 -16.10 -0.23
C ILE A 31 27.88 -17.04 -0.19
N PHE A 32 26.74 -16.61 0.37
CA PHE A 32 25.55 -17.45 0.53
C PHE A 32 24.74 -17.60 -0.76
N LEU A 33 24.80 -16.63 -1.67
CA LEU A 33 24.11 -16.66 -2.96
C LEU A 33 25.13 -16.47 -4.10
N PRO A 34 25.91 -17.51 -4.45
CA PRO A 34 27.08 -17.38 -5.32
C PRO A 34 26.85 -16.69 -6.65
N VAL A 35 25.80 -17.08 -7.37
CA VAL A 35 25.48 -16.52 -8.69
C VAL A 35 24.64 -15.27 -8.55
N LEU A 36 23.51 -15.38 -7.82
CA LEU A 36 22.57 -14.28 -7.67
C LEU A 36 23.19 -13.10 -6.89
N GLY A 37 23.88 -13.36 -5.79
CA GLY A 37 24.52 -12.34 -4.98
C GLY A 37 25.64 -11.61 -5.73
N SER A 38 26.46 -12.34 -6.51
CA SER A 38 27.50 -11.74 -7.35
C SER A 38 26.90 -10.87 -8.46
N LEU A 39 25.83 -11.30 -9.12
CA LEU A 39 25.13 -10.55 -10.15
C LEU A 39 24.47 -9.28 -9.58
N ILE A 40 23.77 -9.39 -8.46
CA ILE A 40 23.15 -8.26 -7.76
C ILE A 40 24.22 -7.25 -7.35
N TYR A 41 25.33 -7.72 -6.77
CA TYR A 41 26.45 -6.84 -6.39
C TYR A 41 27.02 -6.07 -7.59
N LEU A 42 27.27 -6.75 -8.71
CA LEU A 42 27.81 -6.11 -9.91
C LEU A 42 26.83 -5.08 -10.51
N ILE A 43 25.54 -5.40 -10.57
CA ILE A 43 24.52 -4.48 -11.09
C ILE A 43 24.42 -3.23 -10.21
N ILE A 44 24.35 -3.40 -8.90
CA ILE A 44 24.10 -2.32 -7.95
C ILE A 44 25.36 -1.45 -7.74
N LYS A 45 26.51 -2.07 -7.49
CA LYS A 45 27.72 -1.36 -7.05
C LYS A 45 28.71 -1.02 -8.19
N VAL A 46 28.68 -1.78 -9.28
CA VAL A 46 29.62 -1.57 -10.39
C VAL A 46 28.95 -0.89 -11.58
N TYR A 47 27.77 -1.36 -11.98
CA TYR A 47 27.08 -0.84 -13.16
C TYR A 47 26.24 0.42 -12.86
N ASN A 48 25.57 0.49 -11.71
CA ASN A 48 24.65 1.58 -11.40
C ASN A 48 24.96 2.27 -10.06
N ARG A 49 26.06 3.01 -9.98
CA ARG A 49 26.45 3.77 -8.77
C ARG A 49 25.36 4.72 -8.26
N ARG A 50 24.59 5.37 -9.16
CA ARG A 50 23.53 6.32 -8.80
C ARG A 50 22.21 5.64 -8.34
N GLY A 51 21.95 4.42 -8.81
CA GLY A 51 20.78 3.64 -8.39
C GLY A 51 21.02 2.87 -7.09
N ALA A 52 22.27 2.54 -6.78
CA ALA A 52 22.64 1.78 -5.58
C ALA A 52 22.35 2.55 -4.29
N ASP A 53 22.62 3.85 -4.27
CA ASP A 53 22.39 4.68 -3.07
C ASP A 53 20.90 4.78 -2.77
N LYS A 54 20.04 4.91 -3.79
CA LYS A 54 18.57 4.88 -3.61
C LYS A 54 18.04 3.53 -3.13
N ILE A 55 18.48 2.43 -3.74
CA ILE A 55 18.05 1.09 -3.33
C ILE A 55 18.54 0.79 -1.91
N GLN A 56 19.75 1.22 -1.54
CA GLN A 56 20.29 1.02 -0.21
C GLN A 56 19.55 1.87 0.85
N GLU A 57 19.15 3.10 0.52
CA GLU A 57 18.28 3.93 1.36
C GLU A 57 16.90 3.28 1.52
N GLU A 58 16.28 2.78 0.45
CA GLU A 58 15.00 2.08 0.51
C GLU A 58 15.08 0.80 1.35
N PHE A 59 16.10 -0.03 1.18
CA PHE A 59 16.29 -1.22 2.03
C PHE A 59 16.60 -0.85 3.50
N ALA A 60 17.39 0.17 3.75
CA ALA A 60 17.69 0.62 5.11
C ALA A 60 16.43 1.17 5.82
N THR A 61 15.53 1.82 5.09
CA THR A 61 14.25 2.32 5.63
C THR A 61 13.26 1.20 5.94
N ILE A 62 13.25 0.12 5.14
CA ILE A 62 12.46 -1.09 5.41
C ILE A 62 12.98 -1.83 6.66
N ILE A 63 14.31 -1.85 6.87
CA ILE A 63 14.94 -2.57 7.99
C ILE A 63 14.90 -1.76 9.29
N ASN A 64 14.87 -0.44 9.23
CA ASN A 64 14.85 0.43 10.42
C ASN A 64 13.88 1.62 10.27
N PRO A 65 12.58 1.39 10.50
CA PRO A 65 11.56 2.46 10.41
C PRO A 65 11.83 3.62 11.38
N ALA A 66 12.39 3.35 12.56
CA ALA A 66 12.69 4.38 13.54
C ALA A 66 13.75 5.37 13.03
N LYS A 67 14.79 4.87 12.35
CA LYS A 67 15.79 5.74 11.72
C LYS A 67 15.18 6.59 10.62
N LYS A 68 14.30 6.01 9.78
CA LYS A 68 13.57 6.76 8.73
C LYS A 68 12.82 7.94 9.32
N ILE A 69 12.11 7.72 10.43
CA ILE A 69 11.35 8.78 11.12
C ILE A 69 12.30 9.86 11.63
N THR A 70 13.36 9.51 12.36
CA THR A 70 14.33 10.49 12.88
C THR A 70 14.97 11.34 11.77
N ASP A 71 15.30 10.72 10.63
CA ASP A 71 15.87 11.42 9.47
C ASP A 71 14.84 12.39 8.86
N LEU A 72 13.55 12.01 8.82
CA LEU A 72 12.46 12.85 8.31
C LEU A 72 12.09 13.97 9.29
N GLU A 73 12.12 13.73 10.60
CA GLU A 73 11.96 14.76 11.64
C GLU A 73 13.03 15.83 11.51
N SER A 74 14.30 15.43 11.36
CA SER A 74 15.41 16.36 11.15
C SER A 74 15.26 17.18 9.85
N LYS A 75 14.74 16.56 8.78
CA LYS A 75 14.44 17.28 7.52
C LYS A 75 13.30 18.28 7.70
N LEU A 76 12.28 17.93 8.47
CA LEU A 76 11.16 18.82 8.77
C LEU A 76 11.61 19.99 9.64
N GLU A 77 12.44 19.75 10.66
CA GLU A 77 13.04 20.80 11.50
C GLU A 77 13.91 21.78 10.69
N PHE A 78 14.69 21.25 9.74
CA PHE A 78 15.48 22.10 8.84
C PHE A 78 14.61 22.93 7.89
N SER A 79 13.51 22.38 7.38
CA SER A 79 12.63 23.05 6.43
C SER A 79 11.19 22.53 6.52
N GLU A 80 10.29 23.34 7.05
CA GLU A 80 8.86 23.04 7.19
C GLU A 80 8.11 23.17 5.86
N THR A 81 8.44 22.32 4.88
CA THR A 81 7.71 22.27 3.61
C THR A 81 6.52 21.32 3.67
N PHE A 82 5.53 21.57 2.81
CA PHE A 82 4.42 20.64 2.58
C PHE A 82 4.93 19.20 2.37
N GLN A 83 5.92 19.01 1.48
CA GLN A 83 6.44 17.69 1.16
C GLN A 83 7.12 16.99 2.36
N ASN A 84 7.85 17.74 3.19
CA ASN A 84 8.48 17.15 4.39
C ASN A 84 7.44 16.74 5.42
N LYS A 85 6.35 17.51 5.59
CA LYS A 85 5.21 17.15 6.45
C LYS A 85 4.54 15.87 5.95
N VAL A 86 4.26 15.78 4.66
CA VAL A 86 3.63 14.59 4.06
C VAL A 86 4.52 13.36 4.16
N ASN A 87 5.82 13.49 3.86
CA ASN A 87 6.75 12.35 3.94
C ASN A 87 6.86 11.80 5.37
N LEU A 88 6.87 12.69 6.38
CA LEU A 88 6.90 12.26 7.78
C LEU A 88 5.58 11.61 8.19
N ALA A 89 4.43 12.16 7.75
CA ALA A 89 3.12 11.59 7.99
C ALA A 89 2.99 10.18 7.37
N ASP A 90 3.44 10.01 6.12
CA ASP A 90 3.47 8.70 5.43
C ASP A 90 4.34 7.69 6.21
N ALA A 91 5.49 8.11 6.73
CA ALA A 91 6.37 7.24 7.52
C ALA A 91 5.74 6.84 8.87
N TYR A 92 5.04 7.74 9.54
CA TYR A 92 4.27 7.39 10.74
C TYR A 92 3.11 6.45 10.44
N LEU A 93 2.44 6.63 9.30
CA LEU A 93 1.36 5.72 8.87
C LEU A 93 1.88 4.31 8.56
N GLU A 94 3.08 4.18 7.99
CA GLU A 94 3.71 2.89 7.71
C GLU A 94 3.99 2.05 8.97
N ILE A 95 4.15 2.69 10.12
CA ILE A 95 4.35 2.03 11.43
C ILE A 95 3.11 2.04 12.31
N ASP A 96 1.93 2.28 11.72
CA ASP A 96 0.64 2.35 12.41
C ASP A 96 0.56 3.42 13.53
N ASN A 97 1.44 4.42 13.49
CA ASN A 97 1.37 5.56 14.40
C ASN A 97 0.39 6.61 13.87
N TYR A 98 -0.89 6.27 13.92
CA TYR A 98 -1.98 7.03 13.33
C TYR A 98 -2.10 8.46 13.86
N ASN A 99 -1.87 8.68 15.15
CA ASN A 99 -1.99 10.01 15.75
C ASN A 99 -0.95 10.98 15.20
N ASN A 100 0.31 10.57 15.11
CA ASN A 100 1.36 11.41 14.54
C ASN A 100 1.18 11.57 13.02
N ALA A 101 0.73 10.53 12.31
CA ALA A 101 0.40 10.65 10.89
C ALA A 101 -0.66 11.74 10.65
N ILE A 102 -1.77 11.72 11.41
CA ILE A 102 -2.83 12.72 11.33
C ILE A 102 -2.30 14.13 11.61
N LEU A 103 -1.52 14.27 12.69
CA LEU A 103 -0.94 15.57 13.07
C LEU A 103 -0.20 16.24 11.90
N HIS A 104 0.67 15.47 11.25
CA HIS A 104 1.48 15.99 10.14
C HIS A 104 0.68 16.15 8.84
N TYR A 105 -0.29 15.26 8.54
CA TYR A 105 -1.18 15.44 7.40
C TYR A 105 -2.08 16.68 7.57
N GLU A 106 -2.72 16.87 8.74
CA GLU A 106 -3.55 18.05 8.99
C GLU A 106 -2.71 19.34 8.95
N ALA A 107 -1.47 19.31 9.48
CA ALA A 107 -0.56 20.46 9.36
C ALA A 107 -0.19 20.75 7.90
N ALA A 108 0.01 19.72 7.06
CA ALA A 108 0.34 19.90 5.64
C ALA A 108 -0.80 20.58 4.88
N ILE A 109 -2.07 20.19 5.08
CA ILE A 109 -3.20 20.74 4.34
C ILE A 109 -3.64 22.14 4.81
N ASN A 110 -3.25 22.57 6.02
CA ASN A 110 -3.62 23.91 6.54
C ASN A 110 -2.87 25.06 5.84
N GLU A 111 -1.79 24.80 5.12
CA GLU A 111 -0.91 25.79 4.50
C GLU A 111 -1.18 26.05 3.00
N GLY A 112 -2.44 26.00 2.57
CA GLY A 112 -2.81 26.26 1.16
C GLY A 112 -3.03 25.02 0.31
N PHE A 113 -2.84 23.83 0.86
CA PHE A 113 -3.03 22.53 0.18
C PHE A 113 -4.28 21.78 0.64
N GLN A 114 -5.35 22.52 1.01
CA GLN A 114 -6.58 21.96 1.62
C GLN A 114 -7.28 20.89 0.79
N ASN A 115 -6.97 20.80 -0.52
CA ASN A 115 -7.55 19.85 -1.44
C ASN A 115 -6.52 18.90 -2.05
N ASP A 116 -5.35 18.74 -1.42
CA ASP A 116 -4.38 17.74 -1.87
C ASP A 116 -4.97 16.35 -1.77
N LEU A 117 -5.08 15.67 -2.92
CA LEU A 117 -5.80 14.42 -3.05
C LEU A 117 -5.10 13.26 -2.32
N HIS A 118 -3.75 13.23 -2.33
CA HIS A 118 -2.99 12.20 -1.63
C HIS A 118 -3.23 12.32 -0.12
N VAL A 119 -3.01 13.50 0.44
CA VAL A 119 -3.14 13.73 1.88
C VAL A 119 -4.56 13.46 2.36
N ILE A 120 -5.59 13.90 1.63
CA ILE A 120 -6.99 13.64 2.01
C ILE A 120 -7.29 12.13 1.97
N LYS A 121 -6.83 11.39 0.96
CA LYS A 121 -6.99 9.93 0.92
C LYS A 121 -6.30 9.22 2.09
N GLN A 122 -5.11 9.67 2.47
CA GLN A 122 -4.42 9.12 3.64
C GLN A 122 -5.15 9.45 4.96
N LEU A 123 -5.70 10.66 5.10
CA LEU A 123 -6.53 11.02 6.26
C LEU A 123 -7.79 10.15 6.34
N ILE A 124 -8.50 9.95 5.23
CA ILE A 124 -9.66 9.04 5.17
C ILE A 124 -9.26 7.65 5.65
N LYS A 125 -8.15 7.10 5.14
CA LYS A 125 -7.62 5.79 5.51
C LYS A 125 -7.27 5.74 7.02
N THR A 126 -6.55 6.73 7.51
CA THR A 126 -6.07 6.77 8.90
C THR A 126 -7.23 6.92 9.89
N PHE A 127 -8.19 7.80 9.62
CA PHE A 127 -9.39 7.95 10.43
C PHE A 127 -10.30 6.72 10.37
N SER A 128 -10.32 6.00 9.26
CA SER A 128 -11.03 4.71 9.17
C SER A 128 -10.42 3.65 10.09
N TYR A 129 -9.09 3.57 10.20
CA TYR A 129 -8.42 2.66 11.15
C TYR A 129 -8.68 3.03 12.61
N LEU A 130 -8.87 4.31 12.91
CA LEU A 130 -9.24 4.80 14.23
C LEU A 130 -10.76 4.77 14.48
N GLU A 131 -11.54 4.23 13.55
CA GLU A 131 -13.01 4.18 13.61
C GLU A 131 -13.67 5.57 13.82
N ASN A 132 -12.96 6.63 13.44
CA ASN A 132 -13.49 8.00 13.49
C ASN A 132 -14.26 8.32 12.20
N TYR A 133 -15.45 7.73 12.09
CA TYR A 133 -16.28 7.80 10.88
C TYR A 133 -16.75 9.22 10.55
N ILE A 134 -16.91 10.09 11.57
CA ILE A 134 -17.25 11.49 11.35
C ILE A 134 -16.12 12.22 10.58
N LYS A 135 -14.87 11.97 10.95
CA LYS A 135 -13.73 12.54 10.24
C LYS A 135 -13.55 11.94 8.83
N VAL A 136 -13.84 10.67 8.66
CA VAL A 136 -13.88 10.04 7.33
C VAL A 136 -14.88 10.76 6.43
N ASP A 137 -16.11 11.01 6.91
CA ASP A 137 -17.15 11.75 6.18
C ASP A 137 -16.67 13.15 5.80
N ILE A 138 -16.15 13.92 6.76
CA ILE A 138 -15.65 15.30 6.53
C ILE A 138 -14.57 15.35 5.44
N TYR A 139 -13.63 14.42 5.43
CA TYR A 139 -12.55 14.43 4.45
C TYR A 139 -12.99 13.85 3.09
N ALA A 140 -13.86 12.85 3.08
CA ALA A 140 -14.40 12.30 1.85
C ALA A 140 -15.25 13.32 1.08
N GLU A 141 -16.07 14.10 1.79
CA GLU A 141 -16.87 15.17 1.20
C GLU A 141 -16.05 16.20 0.39
N LYS A 142 -14.79 16.46 0.79
CA LYS A 142 -13.89 17.37 0.05
C LYS A 142 -13.50 16.84 -1.33
N ILE A 143 -13.48 15.52 -1.52
CA ILE A 143 -12.94 14.88 -2.74
C ILE A 143 -13.93 13.96 -3.45
N LYS A 144 -15.14 13.72 -2.93
CA LYS A 144 -16.12 12.77 -3.51
C LYS A 144 -16.44 13.02 -4.97
N ASN A 145 -16.37 14.27 -5.43
CA ASN A 145 -16.64 14.66 -6.81
C ASN A 145 -15.42 14.54 -7.74
N LYS A 146 -14.23 14.18 -7.20
CA LYS A 146 -13.03 13.98 -8.02
C LYS A 146 -13.06 12.62 -8.71
N PHE A 147 -12.57 12.60 -9.96
CA PHE A 147 -12.51 11.38 -10.74
C PHE A 147 -11.69 10.28 -10.03
N GLU A 148 -10.57 10.66 -9.42
CA GLU A 148 -9.65 9.76 -8.73
C GLU A 148 -10.18 9.21 -7.40
N PHE A 149 -11.31 9.73 -6.92
CA PHE A 149 -12.01 9.19 -5.77
C PHE A 149 -12.94 8.05 -6.17
N LYS A 150 -13.55 8.15 -7.37
CA LYS A 150 -14.50 7.15 -7.86
C LYS A 150 -13.85 5.78 -7.99
N ALA A 151 -14.57 4.78 -7.54
CA ALA A 151 -14.14 3.37 -7.52
C ALA A 151 -12.80 3.12 -6.82
N SER A 152 -12.35 4.04 -5.97
CA SER A 152 -11.12 3.91 -5.19
C SER A 152 -11.38 3.26 -3.83
N HIS A 153 -10.29 2.80 -3.19
CA HIS A 153 -10.35 2.32 -1.82
C HIS A 153 -10.87 3.38 -0.82
N SER A 154 -10.61 4.67 -1.07
CA SER A 154 -11.14 5.76 -0.24
C SER A 154 -12.65 5.89 -0.36
N GLN A 155 -13.24 5.61 -1.52
CA GLN A 155 -14.70 5.57 -1.67
C GLN A 155 -15.31 4.38 -0.93
N LEU A 156 -14.66 3.21 -0.93
CA LEU A 156 -15.06 2.08 -0.09
C LEU A 156 -15.08 2.47 1.39
N LEU A 157 -13.98 3.05 1.90
CA LEU A 157 -13.90 3.47 3.31
C LEU A 157 -14.97 4.50 3.66
N TYR A 158 -15.27 5.42 2.75
CA TYR A 158 -16.34 6.39 2.91
C TYR A 158 -17.72 5.72 3.00
N GLY A 159 -18.05 4.81 2.06
CA GLY A 159 -19.31 4.08 2.10
C GLY A 159 -19.47 3.28 3.39
N LEU A 160 -18.43 2.58 3.84
CA LEU A 160 -18.45 1.85 5.11
C LEU A 160 -18.59 2.78 6.34
N ALA A 161 -17.99 3.97 6.29
CA ALA A 161 -18.15 4.96 7.35
C ALA A 161 -19.60 5.52 7.40
N LEU A 162 -20.21 5.77 6.26
CA LEU A 162 -21.61 6.16 6.17
C LEU A 162 -22.57 5.09 6.77
N GLU A 163 -22.28 3.81 6.51
CA GLU A 163 -23.03 2.71 7.16
C GLU A 163 -22.93 2.80 8.68
N LYS A 164 -21.73 3.01 9.23
CA LYS A 164 -21.49 3.17 10.67
C LYS A 164 -22.15 4.42 11.27
N LEU A 165 -22.38 5.43 10.46
CA LEU A 165 -23.11 6.65 10.81
C LEU A 165 -24.63 6.50 10.64
N ASN A 166 -25.16 5.29 10.37
CA ASN A 166 -26.55 4.99 10.08
C ASN A 166 -27.13 5.71 8.84
N ARG A 167 -26.28 6.14 7.91
CA ARG A 167 -26.63 6.76 6.62
C ARG A 167 -26.63 5.68 5.53
N VAL A 168 -27.42 4.62 5.71
CA VAL A 168 -27.37 3.39 4.89
C VAL A 168 -27.64 3.65 3.40
N ALA A 169 -28.59 4.51 3.05
CA ALA A 169 -28.91 4.80 1.67
C ALA A 169 -27.74 5.50 0.94
N GLU A 170 -27.07 6.42 1.61
CA GLU A 170 -25.90 7.11 1.06
C GLU A 170 -24.67 6.15 0.99
N ALA A 171 -24.53 5.28 2.00
CA ALA A 171 -23.52 4.23 1.97
C ALA A 171 -23.66 3.34 0.73
N GLU A 172 -24.87 2.90 0.46
CA GLU A 172 -25.17 2.06 -0.69
C GLU A 172 -24.86 2.76 -2.02
N GLU A 173 -25.25 4.03 -2.16
CA GLU A 173 -24.92 4.82 -3.35
C GLU A 173 -23.41 4.87 -3.61
N GLN A 174 -22.61 5.08 -2.56
CA GLN A 174 -21.15 5.11 -2.67
C GLN A 174 -20.57 3.74 -2.99
N LEU A 175 -21.06 2.69 -2.34
CA LEU A 175 -20.55 1.32 -2.49
C LEU A 175 -20.96 0.71 -3.84
N HIS A 176 -22.14 1.02 -4.35
CA HIS A 176 -22.56 0.56 -5.67
C HIS A 176 -21.61 1.05 -6.79
N GLN A 177 -21.08 2.27 -6.68
CA GLN A 177 -20.16 2.81 -7.68
C GLN A 177 -18.81 2.07 -7.74
N ILE A 178 -18.50 1.23 -6.74
CA ILE A 178 -17.27 0.41 -6.68
C ILE A 178 -17.43 -0.88 -7.48
N ASP A 179 -18.65 -1.29 -7.77
CA ASP A 179 -18.95 -2.51 -8.51
C ASP A 179 -18.59 -2.36 -9.99
N ILE A 180 -17.29 -2.54 -10.28
CA ILE A 180 -16.76 -2.52 -11.64
C ILE A 180 -16.40 -3.94 -12.04
N PRO A 181 -17.06 -4.50 -13.07
CA PRO A 181 -16.76 -5.85 -13.56
C PRO A 181 -15.28 -6.04 -13.92
N ASN A 182 -14.74 -7.21 -13.58
CA ASN A 182 -13.34 -7.59 -13.78
C ASN A 182 -12.30 -6.69 -13.07
N ALA A 183 -12.74 -5.91 -12.09
CA ALA A 183 -11.90 -5.03 -11.28
C ALA A 183 -12.37 -5.03 -9.82
N ASN A 184 -11.63 -4.37 -8.93
CA ASN A 184 -12.04 -4.07 -7.55
C ASN A 184 -12.56 -5.28 -6.73
N TYR A 185 -12.00 -6.47 -6.93
CA TYR A 185 -12.53 -7.71 -6.33
C TYR A 185 -12.66 -7.65 -4.80
N LYS A 186 -11.72 -7.02 -4.11
CA LYS A 186 -11.77 -6.86 -2.65
C LYS A 186 -12.86 -5.88 -2.23
N GLU A 187 -12.96 -4.79 -2.96
CA GLU A 187 -13.95 -3.74 -2.73
C GLU A 187 -15.36 -4.25 -3.04
N ARG A 188 -15.54 -5.00 -4.12
CA ARG A 188 -16.81 -5.67 -4.49
C ARG A 188 -17.24 -6.70 -3.44
N LEU A 189 -16.30 -7.48 -2.90
CA LEU A 189 -16.59 -8.39 -1.78
C LEU A 189 -17.04 -7.61 -0.54
N ALA A 190 -16.42 -6.48 -0.23
CA ALA A 190 -16.83 -5.63 0.90
C ALA A 190 -18.24 -5.04 0.68
N TYR A 191 -18.58 -4.68 -0.56
CA TYR A 191 -19.93 -4.25 -0.94
C TYR A 191 -20.95 -5.40 -0.81
N ALA A 192 -20.64 -6.61 -1.27
CA ALA A 192 -21.50 -7.77 -1.06
C ALA A 192 -21.77 -8.04 0.43
N LYS A 193 -20.75 -7.91 1.29
CA LYS A 193 -20.92 -8.02 2.74
C LYS A 193 -21.79 -6.90 3.32
N PHE A 194 -21.68 -5.69 2.81
CA PHE A 194 -22.56 -4.59 3.18
C PHE A 194 -24.02 -4.93 2.83
N LEU A 195 -24.29 -5.44 1.62
CA LEU A 195 -25.63 -5.86 1.19
C LEU A 195 -26.21 -6.94 2.10
N LEU A 196 -25.40 -7.96 2.48
CA LEU A 196 -25.82 -9.01 3.41
C LEU A 196 -26.21 -8.45 4.79
N ARG A 197 -25.45 -7.48 5.32
CA ARG A 197 -25.76 -6.85 6.62
C ARG A 197 -27.00 -5.98 6.58
N ASN A 198 -27.42 -5.54 5.42
CA ASN A 198 -28.56 -4.64 5.21
C ASN A 198 -29.77 -5.37 4.57
N ASP A 199 -29.90 -6.68 4.81
CA ASP A 199 -31.03 -7.53 4.39
C ASP A 199 -31.25 -7.62 2.86
N LYS A 200 -30.23 -7.29 2.05
CA LYS A 200 -30.24 -7.37 0.57
C LYS A 200 -29.54 -8.64 0.10
N LYS A 201 -30.03 -9.79 0.57
CA LYS A 201 -29.40 -11.09 0.35
C LYS A 201 -29.32 -11.46 -1.14
N GLU A 202 -30.39 -11.27 -1.89
CA GLU A 202 -30.45 -11.64 -3.30
C GLU A 202 -29.40 -10.88 -4.12
N GLU A 203 -29.32 -9.55 -3.94
CA GLU A 203 -28.33 -8.69 -4.61
C GLU A 203 -26.89 -9.08 -4.23
N ALA A 204 -26.66 -9.37 -2.96
CA ALA A 204 -25.35 -9.83 -2.48
C ALA A 204 -24.92 -11.14 -3.14
N LEU A 205 -25.82 -12.13 -3.19
CA LEU A 205 -25.53 -13.43 -3.81
C LEU A 205 -25.30 -13.33 -5.31
N GLU A 206 -26.02 -12.44 -6.00
CA GLU A 206 -25.79 -12.17 -7.42
C GLU A 206 -24.37 -11.62 -7.63
N LEU A 207 -24.00 -10.58 -6.89
CA LEU A 207 -22.64 -9.98 -6.93
C LEU A 207 -21.55 -11.01 -6.60
N LEU A 208 -21.74 -11.84 -5.58
CA LEU A 208 -20.78 -12.89 -5.23
C LEU A 208 -20.61 -13.93 -6.33
N ARG A 209 -21.70 -14.33 -7.01
CA ARG A 209 -21.63 -15.25 -8.16
C ARG A 209 -20.91 -14.64 -9.35
N GLU A 210 -21.11 -13.34 -9.61
CA GLU A 210 -20.36 -12.63 -10.64
C GLU A 210 -18.86 -12.62 -10.35
N ILE A 211 -18.46 -12.23 -9.12
CA ILE A 211 -17.05 -12.25 -8.69
C ILE A 211 -16.47 -13.66 -8.86
N GLN A 212 -17.18 -14.70 -8.43
CA GLN A 212 -16.75 -16.09 -8.58
C GLN A 212 -16.58 -16.50 -10.04
N LYS A 213 -17.52 -16.10 -10.90
CA LYS A 213 -17.45 -16.37 -12.35
C LYS A 213 -16.24 -15.71 -12.98
N GLU A 214 -16.02 -14.42 -12.70
CA GLU A 214 -14.89 -13.65 -13.23
C GLU A 214 -13.55 -14.22 -12.77
N SER A 215 -13.47 -14.69 -11.51
CA SER A 215 -12.23 -15.23 -10.94
C SER A 215 -11.68 -16.45 -11.71
N LYS A 216 -12.57 -17.24 -12.34
CA LYS A 216 -12.19 -18.41 -13.15
C LYS A 216 -11.43 -18.03 -14.42
N TYR A 217 -11.66 -16.82 -14.93
CA TYR A 217 -11.04 -16.32 -16.16
C TYR A 217 -9.82 -15.40 -15.89
N MET A 218 -9.48 -15.17 -14.63
CA MET A 218 -8.29 -14.38 -14.28
C MET A 218 -7.00 -15.06 -14.76
N VAL A 219 -6.03 -14.24 -15.16
CA VAL A 219 -4.66 -14.72 -15.36
C VAL A 219 -4.09 -15.24 -14.03
N LYS A 220 -3.19 -16.25 -14.12
CA LYS A 220 -2.67 -16.96 -12.93
C LYS A 220 -2.10 -16.04 -11.85
N ALA A 221 -1.43 -14.95 -12.23
CA ALA A 221 -0.91 -13.97 -11.28
C ALA A 221 -2.02 -13.31 -10.44
N ASN A 222 -3.16 -12.96 -11.07
CA ASN A 222 -4.32 -12.38 -10.37
C ASN A 222 -5.05 -13.44 -9.53
N GLN A 223 -5.13 -14.69 -9.99
CA GLN A 223 -5.69 -15.79 -9.19
C GLN A 223 -4.95 -15.95 -7.87
N ILE A 224 -3.61 -15.86 -7.89
CA ILE A 224 -2.78 -15.91 -6.68
C ILE A 224 -3.02 -14.66 -5.82
N LYS A 225 -3.01 -13.47 -6.42
CA LYS A 225 -3.20 -12.19 -5.72
C LYS A 225 -4.55 -12.10 -5.00
N PHE A 226 -5.60 -12.62 -5.60
CA PHE A 226 -6.97 -12.56 -5.06
C PHE A 226 -7.45 -13.92 -4.48
N SER A 227 -6.54 -14.85 -4.19
CA SER A 227 -6.89 -16.17 -3.68
C SER A 227 -7.71 -16.13 -2.40
N SER A 228 -7.34 -15.28 -1.44
CA SER A 228 -8.08 -15.10 -0.18
C SER A 228 -9.48 -14.52 -0.41
N THR A 229 -9.60 -13.54 -1.32
CA THR A 229 -10.89 -12.96 -1.71
C THR A 229 -11.80 -14.03 -2.34
N ASN A 230 -11.26 -14.85 -3.24
CA ASN A 230 -12.01 -15.92 -3.91
C ASN A 230 -12.45 -17.03 -2.93
N GLN A 231 -11.60 -17.38 -1.95
CA GLN A 231 -11.96 -18.33 -0.89
C GLN A 231 -13.13 -17.80 -0.06
N GLU A 232 -13.08 -16.53 0.33
CA GLU A 232 -14.14 -15.90 1.11
C GLU A 232 -15.45 -15.77 0.33
N VAL A 233 -15.40 -15.42 -0.96
CA VAL A 233 -16.56 -15.43 -1.86
C VAL A 233 -17.20 -16.83 -1.92
N THR A 234 -16.39 -17.87 -2.05
CA THR A 234 -16.90 -19.25 -2.09
C THR A 234 -17.54 -19.64 -0.78
N SER A 235 -16.89 -19.32 0.35
CA SER A 235 -17.44 -19.61 1.69
C SER A 235 -18.79 -18.92 1.91
N LEU A 236 -18.93 -17.65 1.53
CA LEU A 236 -20.19 -16.93 1.64
C LEU A 236 -21.30 -17.52 0.76
N LEU A 237 -20.97 -18.01 -0.46
CA LEU A 237 -21.93 -18.65 -1.34
C LEU A 237 -22.36 -20.04 -0.86
N GLU A 238 -21.55 -20.71 -0.02
CA GLU A 238 -21.91 -22.01 0.59
C GLU A 238 -22.74 -21.83 1.89
N GLU A 239 -22.62 -20.69 2.56
CA GLU A 239 -23.32 -20.37 3.80
C GLU A 239 -24.78 -20.00 3.57
N PHE A 240 -25.10 -19.41 2.42
CA PHE A 240 -26.41 -18.86 2.07
C PHE A 240 -27.11 -19.57 0.93
#